data_92ac864a1971eb506c49b5cc51aa26eb
#
_entry.id   92ac864a1971eb506c49b5cc51aa26eb
#
_cell.length_a   1.000
_cell.length_b   1.000
_cell.length_c   1.000
_cell.angle_alpha   90.00
_cell.angle_beta   90.00
_cell.angle_gamma   90.00
#
_symmetry.space_group_name_H-M   'P 1'
#
loop_
_entity.id
_entity.type
_entity.pdbx_description
1 polymer ?
#
loop_
_entity_poly.entity_id
_entity_poly.type
_entity_poly.pdbx_seq_one_letter_code
_entity_poly.pdbx_strand_id
1 'polypeptide(L)'
;MTCDVMGGLYLAYDLLGGENGPLARLTKIVNYSVLLVLLFLTTMGFKFALIVGLAFGTALGLHFDRAGKGIPDTNRFLLGTAILRSVAIIAAVWIKENYILALVMGALVFVMSLVLPRLKISPATLYNTGKRPQLTWRQVVIAGIMMLVAVASGLFGASITHGDAKTISFVIKFGLTFGFAIFVTSIVSPLIEWYSDNLPPQSFGTGGVTLFIIGFVIQAIPSFATIFDMTK
;
A
#
# COMPACT_ATOMS: atom_id res chain seq x y z
N MET A 1 -6.63 18.88 2.40
CA MET A 1 -6.56 18.29 1.04
C MET A 1 -6.75 16.76 1.02
N THR A 2 -5.93 15.95 1.73
CA THR A 2 -6.08 14.47 1.64
C THR A 2 -7.45 13.99 2.13
N CYS A 3 -7.92 14.51 3.26
CA CYS A 3 -9.24 14.17 3.82
C CYS A 3 -10.39 14.57 2.89
N ASP A 4 -10.30 15.72 2.22
CA ASP A 4 -11.34 16.17 1.29
C ASP A 4 -11.42 15.30 0.05
N VAL A 5 -10.24 14.92 -0.49
CA VAL A 5 -10.16 14.03 -1.65
C VAL A 5 -10.72 12.64 -1.30
N MET A 6 -10.35 12.10 -0.13
CA MET A 6 -10.85 10.81 0.34
C MET A 6 -12.35 10.88 0.65
N GLY A 7 -12.79 11.97 1.32
CA GLY A 7 -14.20 12.19 1.62
C GLY A 7 -15.05 12.30 0.36
N GLY A 8 -14.61 13.11 -0.62
CA GLY A 8 -15.28 13.24 -1.91
C GLY A 8 -15.33 11.93 -2.70
N LEU A 9 -14.23 11.15 -2.66
CA LEU A 9 -14.16 9.86 -3.32
C LEU A 9 -15.14 8.84 -2.70
N TYR A 10 -15.24 8.77 -1.38
CA TYR A 10 -16.17 7.86 -0.69
C TYR A 10 -17.64 8.26 -0.91
N LEU A 11 -17.92 9.56 -0.89
CA LEU A 11 -19.25 10.04 -1.21
C LEU A 11 -19.64 9.70 -2.66
N ALA A 12 -18.76 9.97 -3.61
CA ALA A 12 -18.99 9.64 -5.02
C ALA A 12 -19.07 8.12 -5.24
N TYR A 13 -18.25 7.33 -4.54
CA TYR A 13 -18.30 5.87 -4.57
C TYR A 13 -19.71 5.36 -4.19
N ASP A 14 -20.25 5.84 -3.07
CA ASP A 14 -21.55 5.41 -2.56
C ASP A 14 -22.69 5.84 -3.49
N LEU A 15 -22.65 7.09 -3.96
CA LEU A 15 -23.65 7.64 -4.89
C LEU A 15 -23.67 6.96 -6.27
N LEU A 16 -22.52 6.45 -6.74
CA LEU A 16 -22.38 5.85 -8.07
C LEU A 16 -22.48 4.31 -8.06
N GLY A 17 -23.02 3.72 -7.00
CA GLY A 17 -23.33 2.29 -6.95
C GLY A 17 -22.33 1.42 -6.19
N GLY A 18 -21.48 2.01 -5.34
CA GLY A 18 -20.62 1.28 -4.42
C GLY A 18 -19.66 0.33 -5.11
N GLU A 19 -19.61 -0.92 -4.66
CA GLU A 19 -18.71 -1.96 -5.19
C GLU A 19 -18.94 -2.34 -6.67
N ASN A 20 -20.15 -2.15 -7.16
CA ASN A 20 -20.52 -2.39 -8.56
C ASN A 20 -20.39 -1.14 -9.43
N GLY A 21 -20.04 -0.02 -8.82
CA GLY A 21 -19.93 1.27 -9.48
C GLY A 21 -18.61 1.47 -10.24
N PRO A 22 -18.56 2.48 -11.11
CA PRO A 22 -17.37 2.78 -11.91
C PRO A 22 -16.16 3.21 -11.06
N LEU A 23 -16.38 3.72 -9.85
CA LEU A 23 -15.33 4.18 -8.94
C LEU A 23 -14.75 3.08 -8.03
N ALA A 24 -15.34 1.88 -8.01
CA ALA A 24 -14.91 0.79 -7.12
C ALA A 24 -13.40 0.50 -7.22
N ARG A 25 -12.88 0.37 -8.45
CA ARG A 25 -11.45 0.15 -8.68
C ARG A 25 -10.60 1.31 -8.20
N LEU A 26 -11.00 2.56 -8.53
CA LEU A 26 -10.25 3.75 -8.14
C LEU A 26 -10.18 3.90 -6.62
N THR A 27 -11.29 3.67 -5.92
CA THR A 27 -11.38 3.74 -4.46
C THR A 27 -10.44 2.72 -3.82
N LYS A 28 -10.42 1.46 -4.29
CA LYS A 28 -9.48 0.44 -3.80
C LYS A 28 -8.03 0.85 -4.03
N ILE A 29 -7.67 1.34 -5.22
CA ILE A 29 -6.33 1.82 -5.54
C ILE A 29 -5.92 2.96 -4.59
N VAL A 30 -6.77 3.96 -4.40
CA VAL A 30 -6.47 5.12 -3.54
C VAL A 30 -6.31 4.69 -2.09
N ASN A 31 -7.20 3.85 -1.56
CA ASN A 31 -7.14 3.37 -0.18
C ASN A 31 -5.83 2.64 0.12
N TYR A 32 -5.46 1.67 -0.72
CA TYR A 32 -4.21 0.92 -0.53
C TYR A 32 -2.97 1.76 -0.79
N SER A 33 -3.05 2.73 -1.72
CA SER A 33 -1.95 3.68 -1.95
C SER A 33 -1.72 4.57 -0.74
N VAL A 34 -2.77 5.14 -0.16
CA VAL A 34 -2.68 5.96 1.06
C VAL A 34 -2.16 5.13 2.22
N LEU A 35 -2.70 3.92 2.44
CA LEU A 35 -2.24 3.01 3.49
C LEU A 35 -0.73 2.76 3.40
N LEU A 36 -0.24 2.39 2.21
CA LEU A 36 1.17 2.05 2.02
C LEU A 36 2.08 3.28 2.02
N VAL A 37 1.62 4.42 1.48
CA VAL A 37 2.37 5.68 1.59
C VAL A 37 2.57 6.06 3.04
N LEU A 38 1.52 6.03 3.87
CA LEU A 38 1.62 6.33 5.29
C LEU A 38 2.56 5.37 6.02
N LEU A 39 2.47 4.07 5.71
CA LEU A 39 3.33 3.06 6.31
C LEU A 39 4.81 3.27 5.96
N PHE A 40 5.14 3.51 4.69
CA PHE A 40 6.53 3.77 4.28
C PHE A 40 7.03 5.15 4.72
N LEU A 41 6.14 6.12 4.89
CA LEU A 41 6.49 7.47 5.34
C LEU A 41 7.12 7.47 6.73
N THR A 42 6.62 6.62 7.63
CA THR A 42 7.11 6.52 9.01
C THR A 42 8.55 5.99 9.12
N THR A 43 9.03 5.26 8.11
CA THR A 43 10.31 4.54 8.20
C THR A 43 11.34 4.94 7.15
N MET A 44 10.90 5.26 5.92
CA MET A 44 11.78 5.40 4.75
C MET A 44 11.87 6.83 4.20
N GLY A 45 11.01 7.73 4.71
CA GLY A 45 10.94 9.12 4.29
C GLY A 45 10.06 9.36 3.06
N PHE A 46 9.74 10.66 2.82
CA PHE A 46 8.66 11.09 1.92
C PHE A 46 8.82 10.63 0.46
N LYS A 47 10.00 10.86 -0.14
CA LYS A 47 10.23 10.51 -1.56
C LYS A 47 10.07 9.01 -1.81
N PHE A 48 10.68 8.20 -0.94
CA PHE A 48 10.56 6.75 -1.01
C PHE A 48 9.12 6.28 -0.82
N ALA A 49 8.46 6.79 0.23
CA ALA A 49 7.08 6.45 0.56
C ALA A 49 6.12 6.75 -0.60
N LEU A 50 6.27 7.91 -1.24
CA LEU A 50 5.42 8.31 -2.34
C LEU A 50 5.59 7.36 -3.55
N ILE A 51 6.82 7.10 -3.99
CA ILE A 51 7.08 6.27 -5.16
C ILE A 51 6.65 4.82 -4.91
N VAL A 52 7.12 4.23 -3.82
CA VAL A 52 6.87 2.81 -3.51
C VAL A 52 5.44 2.61 -3.04
N GLY A 53 4.93 3.48 -2.17
CA GLY A 53 3.57 3.38 -1.64
C GLY A 53 2.51 3.48 -2.74
N LEU A 54 2.64 4.43 -3.68
CA LEU A 54 1.72 4.54 -4.81
C LEU A 54 1.78 3.31 -5.72
N ALA A 55 2.97 2.83 -6.09
CA ALA A 55 3.12 1.70 -6.99
C ALA A 55 2.60 0.38 -6.36
N PHE A 56 2.97 0.12 -5.11
CA PHE A 56 2.52 -1.08 -4.40
C PHE A 56 1.04 -1.02 -4.05
N GLY A 57 0.55 0.17 -3.64
CA GLY A 57 -0.87 0.39 -3.36
C GLY A 57 -1.73 0.22 -4.61
N THR A 58 -1.31 0.78 -5.73
CA THR A 58 -1.97 0.57 -7.03
C THR A 58 -2.03 -0.91 -7.39
N ALA A 59 -0.90 -1.61 -7.31
CA ALA A 59 -0.86 -3.03 -7.61
C ALA A 59 -1.76 -3.85 -6.67
N LEU A 60 -1.75 -3.54 -5.37
CA LEU A 60 -2.57 -4.23 -4.37
C LEU A 60 -4.06 -3.94 -4.59
N GLY A 61 -4.45 -2.68 -4.82
CA GLY A 61 -5.83 -2.30 -5.13
C GLY A 61 -6.37 -2.99 -6.37
N LEU A 62 -5.55 -3.13 -7.43
CA LEU A 62 -5.91 -3.88 -8.62
C LEU A 62 -6.09 -5.38 -8.36
N HIS A 63 -5.25 -5.99 -7.51
CA HIS A 63 -5.40 -7.39 -7.11
C HIS A 63 -6.71 -7.61 -6.34
N PHE A 64 -7.06 -6.74 -5.40
CA PHE A 64 -8.30 -6.84 -4.65
C PHE A 64 -9.55 -6.56 -5.51
N ASP A 65 -9.49 -5.61 -6.45
CA ASP A 65 -10.59 -5.38 -7.40
C ASP A 65 -10.88 -6.64 -8.22
N ARG A 66 -9.83 -7.33 -8.70
CA ARG A 66 -9.99 -8.58 -9.44
C ARG A 66 -10.51 -9.72 -8.55
N ALA A 67 -9.94 -9.87 -7.35
CA ALA A 67 -10.36 -10.89 -6.41
C ALA A 67 -11.83 -10.75 -5.99
N GLY A 68 -12.29 -9.52 -5.71
CA GLY A 68 -13.70 -9.24 -5.39
C GLY A 68 -14.67 -9.56 -6.55
N LYS A 69 -14.20 -9.41 -7.80
CA LYS A 69 -14.97 -9.77 -9.00
C LYS A 69 -14.83 -11.25 -9.41
N GLY A 70 -14.10 -12.04 -8.64
CA GLY A 70 -13.82 -13.45 -8.99
C GLY A 70 -12.97 -13.63 -10.25
N ILE A 71 -12.26 -12.58 -10.71
CA ILE A 71 -11.45 -12.60 -11.93
C ILE A 71 -10.05 -13.15 -11.57
N PRO A 72 -9.61 -14.28 -12.15
CA PRO A 72 -8.29 -14.83 -11.85
C PRO A 72 -7.18 -13.92 -12.37
N ASP A 73 -6.06 -13.91 -11.66
CA ASP A 73 -4.87 -13.17 -12.08
C ASP A 73 -4.24 -13.84 -13.29
N THR A 74 -4.24 -13.14 -14.42
CA THR A 74 -3.58 -13.62 -15.64
C THR A 74 -2.06 -13.39 -15.57
N ASN A 75 -1.28 -14.17 -16.29
CA ASN A 75 0.18 -13.99 -16.33
C ASN A 75 0.59 -12.58 -16.81
N ARG A 76 -0.17 -11.98 -17.73
CA ARG A 76 0.07 -10.60 -18.19
C ARG A 76 -0.16 -9.58 -17.08
N PHE A 77 -1.20 -9.77 -16.28
CA PHE A 77 -1.50 -8.91 -15.13
C PHE A 77 -0.44 -9.04 -14.04
N LEU A 78 -0.05 -10.27 -13.69
CA LEU A 78 1.04 -10.52 -12.74
C LEU A 78 2.36 -9.88 -13.19
N LEU A 79 2.69 -10.02 -14.48
CA LEU A 79 3.89 -9.41 -15.05
C LEU A 79 3.82 -7.87 -14.97
N GLY A 80 2.70 -7.26 -15.34
CA GLY A 80 2.52 -5.81 -15.29
C GLY A 80 2.67 -5.25 -13.87
N THR A 81 2.04 -5.89 -12.88
CA THR A 81 2.16 -5.47 -11.47
C THR A 81 3.56 -5.76 -10.90
N ALA A 82 4.25 -6.80 -11.34
CA ALA A 82 5.63 -7.08 -10.96
C ALA A 82 6.60 -6.02 -11.51
N ILE A 83 6.45 -5.63 -12.78
CA ILE A 83 7.22 -4.54 -13.40
C ILE A 83 6.99 -3.23 -12.65
N LEU A 84 5.72 -2.86 -12.39
CA LEU A 84 5.37 -1.63 -11.68
C LEU A 84 6.08 -1.54 -10.31
N ARG A 85 6.03 -2.61 -9.52
CA ARG A 85 6.66 -2.67 -8.19
C ARG A 85 8.19 -2.64 -8.28
N SER A 86 8.77 -3.40 -9.23
CA SER A 86 10.21 -3.46 -9.43
C SER A 86 10.78 -2.11 -9.85
N VAL A 87 10.17 -1.46 -10.85
CA VAL A 87 10.59 -0.13 -11.32
C VAL A 87 10.47 0.91 -10.20
N ALA A 88 9.42 0.86 -9.38
CA ALA A 88 9.26 1.75 -8.24
C ALA A 88 10.38 1.58 -7.20
N ILE A 89 10.76 0.34 -6.88
CA ILE A 89 11.88 0.07 -5.97
C ILE A 89 13.20 0.56 -6.58
N ILE A 90 13.47 0.25 -7.85
CA ILE A 90 14.67 0.73 -8.54
C ILE A 90 14.73 2.26 -8.47
N ALA A 91 13.68 2.95 -8.84
CA ALA A 91 13.63 4.42 -8.81
C ALA A 91 13.82 4.99 -7.40
N ALA A 92 13.17 4.40 -6.39
CA ALA A 92 13.25 4.86 -5.01
C ALA A 92 14.64 4.64 -4.38
N VAL A 93 15.30 3.52 -4.69
CA VAL A 93 16.65 3.22 -4.18
C VAL A 93 17.71 3.97 -5.01
N TRP A 94 17.48 4.20 -6.31
CA TRP A 94 18.34 4.99 -7.18
C TRP A 94 18.56 6.42 -6.64
N ILE A 95 17.55 7.02 -6.05
CA ILE A 95 17.65 8.35 -5.40
C ILE A 95 18.70 8.37 -4.26
N LYS A 96 19.09 7.19 -3.74
CA LYS A 96 20.16 7.03 -2.73
C LYS A 96 21.55 6.84 -3.35
N GLU A 97 21.67 6.99 -4.68
CA GLU A 97 22.94 6.89 -5.44
C GLU A 97 23.62 5.51 -5.39
N ASN A 98 22.90 4.47 -4.99
CA ASN A 98 23.41 3.11 -5.01
C ASN A 98 22.71 2.27 -6.09
N TYR A 99 23.25 2.31 -7.30
CA TYR A 99 22.63 1.72 -8.49
C TYR A 99 22.61 0.19 -8.48
N ILE A 100 23.68 -0.45 -7.97
CA ILE A 100 23.75 -1.91 -7.89
C ILE A 100 22.70 -2.41 -6.88
N LEU A 101 22.63 -1.79 -5.70
CA LEU A 101 21.62 -2.10 -4.72
C LEU A 101 20.20 -1.92 -5.28
N ALA A 102 19.95 -0.85 -6.03
CA ALA A 102 18.66 -0.60 -6.68
C ALA A 102 18.27 -1.75 -7.62
N LEU A 103 19.19 -2.21 -8.46
CA LEU A 103 18.95 -3.33 -9.37
C LEU A 103 18.72 -4.65 -8.63
N VAL A 104 19.54 -4.96 -7.62
CA VAL A 104 19.39 -6.19 -6.80
C VAL A 104 18.02 -6.20 -6.10
N MET A 105 17.64 -5.10 -5.43
CA MET A 105 16.38 -5.00 -4.73
C MET A 105 15.18 -5.01 -5.69
N GLY A 106 15.30 -4.35 -6.85
CA GLY A 106 14.28 -4.37 -7.89
C GLY A 106 14.08 -5.77 -8.49
N ALA A 107 15.17 -6.49 -8.80
CA ALA A 107 15.12 -7.87 -9.28
C ALA A 107 14.48 -8.81 -8.26
N LEU A 108 14.84 -8.68 -6.98
CA LEU A 108 14.21 -9.44 -5.90
C LEU A 108 12.70 -9.21 -5.86
N VAL A 109 12.26 -7.94 -5.84
CA VAL A 109 10.84 -7.60 -5.79
C VAL A 109 10.11 -8.09 -7.03
N PHE A 110 10.75 -8.05 -8.19
CA PHE A 110 10.19 -8.62 -9.43
C PHE A 110 9.94 -10.13 -9.30
N VAL A 111 10.95 -10.89 -8.90
CA VAL A 111 10.84 -12.35 -8.71
C VAL A 111 9.78 -12.68 -7.67
N MET A 112 9.81 -12.02 -6.51
CA MET A 112 8.83 -12.24 -5.44
C MET A 112 7.40 -11.90 -5.89
N SER A 113 7.22 -10.83 -6.66
CA SER A 113 5.90 -10.45 -7.20
C SER A 113 5.32 -11.48 -8.17
N LEU A 114 6.15 -12.28 -8.84
CA LEU A 114 5.71 -13.38 -9.70
C LEU A 114 5.52 -14.71 -8.98
N VAL A 115 6.35 -14.98 -7.96
CA VAL A 115 6.35 -16.26 -7.24
C VAL A 115 5.23 -16.32 -6.21
N LEU A 116 5.05 -15.27 -5.40
CA LEU A 116 4.07 -15.26 -4.30
C LEU A 116 2.62 -15.54 -4.73
N PRO A 117 2.09 -14.93 -5.79
CA PRO A 117 0.74 -15.23 -6.26
C PRO A 117 0.60 -16.69 -6.72
N ARG A 118 1.64 -17.26 -7.36
CA ARG A 118 1.64 -18.66 -7.80
C ARG A 118 1.62 -19.65 -6.62
N LEU A 119 2.24 -19.28 -5.52
CA LEU A 119 2.20 -20.05 -4.27
C LEU A 119 0.91 -19.81 -3.46
N LYS A 120 -0.04 -19.02 -3.98
CA LYS A 120 -1.28 -18.62 -3.28
C LYS A 120 -1.01 -17.92 -1.94
N ILE A 121 0.03 -17.09 -1.91
CA ILE A 121 0.48 -16.37 -0.70
C ILE A 121 0.17 -14.86 -0.81
N SER A 122 -0.46 -14.43 -1.89
CA SER A 122 -0.87 -13.03 -2.06
C SER A 122 -1.95 -12.65 -1.02
N PRO A 123 -1.94 -11.43 -0.45
CA PRO A 123 -3.02 -10.93 0.40
C PRO A 123 -4.41 -11.10 -0.22
N ALA A 124 -4.54 -10.86 -1.53
CA ALA A 124 -5.78 -11.03 -2.26
C ALA A 124 -6.27 -12.49 -2.33
N THR A 125 -5.36 -13.49 -2.29
CA THR A 125 -5.73 -14.91 -2.26
C THR A 125 -6.15 -15.40 -0.88
N LEU A 126 -5.87 -14.64 0.16
CA LEU A 126 -6.28 -14.90 1.55
C LEU A 126 -7.66 -14.30 1.84
N TYR A 127 -8.15 -13.43 0.96
CA TYR A 127 -9.50 -12.88 1.03
C TYR A 127 -10.52 -13.96 0.68
N ASN A 128 -11.42 -14.25 1.61
CA ASN A 128 -12.52 -15.18 1.41
C ASN A 128 -13.83 -14.42 1.63
N THR A 129 -14.55 -14.19 0.53
CA THR A 129 -15.79 -13.42 0.52
C THR A 129 -16.79 -13.94 1.55
N GLY A 130 -17.26 -13.07 2.43
CA GLY A 130 -18.28 -13.38 3.44
C GLY A 130 -17.77 -13.99 4.76
N LYS A 131 -16.47 -14.30 4.90
CA LYS A 131 -15.92 -14.79 6.18
C LYS A 131 -15.04 -13.72 6.82
N ARG A 132 -15.24 -13.50 8.12
CA ARG A 132 -14.37 -12.61 8.90
C ARG A 132 -12.92 -13.10 8.80
N PRO A 133 -11.98 -12.26 8.35
CA PRO A 133 -10.59 -12.66 8.25
C PRO A 133 -10.04 -12.96 9.65
N GLN A 134 -9.36 -14.07 9.77
CA GLN A 134 -8.67 -14.45 11.00
C GLN A 134 -7.17 -14.44 10.75
N LEU A 135 -6.43 -13.88 11.71
CA LEU A 135 -4.98 -13.96 11.67
C LEU A 135 -4.56 -15.43 11.78
N THR A 136 -3.97 -15.95 10.73
CA THR A 136 -3.44 -17.31 10.70
C THR A 136 -1.95 -17.31 10.99
N TRP A 137 -1.46 -18.30 11.73
CA TRP A 137 -0.02 -18.49 11.95
C TRP A 137 0.77 -18.52 10.63
N ARG A 138 0.16 -19.06 9.58
CA ARG A 138 0.73 -19.07 8.24
C ARG A 138 1.05 -17.67 7.71
N GLN A 139 0.19 -16.67 7.93
CA GLN A 139 0.43 -15.28 7.50
C GLN A 139 1.62 -14.67 8.24
N VAL A 140 1.74 -14.92 9.54
CA VAL A 140 2.87 -14.47 10.38
C VAL A 140 4.18 -15.06 9.88
N VAL A 141 4.20 -16.38 9.65
CA VAL A 141 5.39 -17.08 9.13
C VAL A 141 5.80 -16.56 7.76
N ILE A 142 4.86 -16.35 6.85
CA ILE A 142 5.13 -15.82 5.52
C ILE A 142 5.71 -14.41 5.60
N ALA A 143 5.11 -13.51 6.40
CA ALA A 143 5.64 -12.17 6.60
C ALA A 143 7.05 -12.19 7.17
N GLY A 144 7.32 -13.07 8.15
CA GLY A 144 8.66 -13.28 8.71
C GLY A 144 9.68 -13.77 7.68
N ILE A 145 9.32 -14.76 6.88
CA ILE A 145 10.20 -15.27 5.79
C ILE A 145 10.48 -14.15 4.78
N MET A 146 9.47 -13.41 4.37
CA MET A 146 9.63 -12.31 3.40
C MET A 146 10.52 -11.19 3.94
N MET A 147 10.38 -10.88 5.22
CA MET A 147 11.27 -9.93 5.92
C MET A 147 12.72 -10.43 5.91
N LEU A 148 12.96 -11.68 6.27
CA LEU A 148 14.30 -12.27 6.26
C LEU A 148 14.92 -12.30 4.87
N VAL A 149 14.15 -12.68 3.86
CA VAL A 149 14.59 -12.70 2.44
C VAL A 149 14.94 -11.29 1.97
N ALA A 150 14.12 -10.28 2.31
CA ALA A 150 14.38 -8.89 1.94
C ALA A 150 15.64 -8.35 2.63
N VAL A 151 15.84 -8.65 3.91
CA VAL A 151 17.06 -8.25 4.62
C VAL A 151 18.28 -8.98 4.06
N ALA A 152 18.23 -10.30 3.90
CA ALA A 152 19.37 -11.10 3.42
C ALA A 152 19.82 -10.69 2.01
N SER A 153 18.88 -10.50 1.09
CA SER A 153 19.22 -10.07 -0.27
C SER A 153 19.73 -8.63 -0.34
N GLY A 154 19.21 -7.75 0.50
CA GLY A 154 19.74 -6.40 0.62
C GLY A 154 21.14 -6.36 1.21
N LEU A 155 21.43 -7.17 2.24
CA LEU A 155 22.78 -7.31 2.81
C LEU A 155 23.76 -7.92 1.79
N PHE A 156 23.30 -8.89 1.00
CA PHE A 156 24.10 -9.43 -0.12
C PHE A 156 24.42 -8.33 -1.13
N GLY A 157 23.44 -7.55 -1.56
CA GLY A 157 23.65 -6.39 -2.44
C GLY A 157 24.62 -5.37 -1.85
N ALA A 158 24.49 -5.07 -0.55
CA ALA A 158 25.39 -4.16 0.15
C ALA A 158 26.83 -4.70 0.24
N SER A 159 27.01 -6.00 0.42
CA SER A 159 28.33 -6.63 0.46
C SER A 159 29.05 -6.54 -0.90
N ILE A 160 28.34 -6.72 -2.00
CA ILE A 160 28.88 -6.58 -3.36
C ILE A 160 29.32 -5.14 -3.63
N THR A 161 28.60 -4.16 -3.08
CA THR A 161 28.87 -2.74 -3.33
C THR A 161 29.85 -2.12 -2.32
N HIS A 162 30.47 -2.94 -1.46
CA HIS A 162 31.27 -2.45 -0.32
C HIS A 162 30.53 -1.35 0.48
N GLY A 163 29.25 -1.60 0.75
CA GLY A 163 28.35 -0.65 1.38
C GLY A 163 28.83 -0.16 2.74
N ASP A 164 28.70 1.13 2.95
CA ASP A 164 28.98 1.78 4.22
C ASP A 164 27.89 1.44 5.28
N ALA A 165 28.11 1.83 6.52
CA ALA A 165 27.17 1.62 7.61
C ALA A 165 25.77 2.22 7.33
N LYS A 166 25.69 3.30 6.55
CA LYS A 166 24.42 3.93 6.16
C LYS A 166 23.63 3.04 5.20
N THR A 167 24.32 2.43 4.22
CA THR A 167 23.72 1.46 3.28
C THR A 167 23.20 0.23 4.02
N ILE A 168 23.98 -0.33 4.94
CA ILE A 168 23.56 -1.48 5.75
C ILE A 168 22.33 -1.12 6.60
N SER A 169 22.34 0.02 7.28
CA SER A 169 21.20 0.50 8.06
C SER A 169 19.96 0.70 7.20
N PHE A 170 20.11 1.26 5.98
CA PHE A 170 19.01 1.41 5.03
C PHE A 170 18.42 0.06 4.64
N VAL A 171 19.25 -0.93 4.33
CA VAL A 171 18.82 -2.28 3.94
C VAL A 171 18.04 -2.97 5.05
N ILE A 172 18.53 -2.88 6.29
CA ILE A 172 17.83 -3.47 7.44
C ILE A 172 16.47 -2.78 7.63
N LYS A 173 16.43 -1.45 7.62
CA LYS A 173 15.17 -0.68 7.71
C LYS A 173 14.20 -1.05 6.58
N PHE A 174 14.70 -1.18 5.35
CA PHE A 174 13.89 -1.58 4.20
C PHE A 174 13.29 -2.97 4.41
N GLY A 175 14.09 -3.97 4.76
CA GLY A 175 13.62 -5.34 4.97
C GLY A 175 12.59 -5.45 6.08
N LEU A 176 12.84 -4.79 7.23
CA LEU A 176 11.90 -4.73 8.35
C LEU A 176 10.58 -4.05 7.95
N THR A 177 10.66 -2.89 7.28
CA THR A 177 9.47 -2.15 6.83
C THR A 177 8.69 -2.93 5.78
N PHE A 178 9.39 -3.57 4.86
CA PHE A 178 8.75 -4.37 3.81
C PHE A 178 8.05 -5.61 4.37
N GLY A 179 8.68 -6.32 5.31
CA GLY A 179 8.06 -7.43 6.03
C GLY A 179 6.86 -6.99 6.85
N PHE A 180 6.97 -5.85 7.54
CA PHE A 180 5.85 -5.25 8.28
C PHE A 180 4.72 -4.81 7.34
N ALA A 181 5.03 -4.25 6.16
CA ALA A 181 4.05 -3.90 5.15
C ALA A 181 3.28 -5.13 4.65
N ILE A 182 3.97 -6.25 4.40
CA ILE A 182 3.33 -7.50 4.01
C ILE A 182 2.42 -8.01 5.14
N PHE A 183 2.89 -7.95 6.38
CA PHE A 183 2.10 -8.37 7.54
C PHE A 183 0.83 -7.52 7.69
N VAL A 184 0.97 -6.20 7.71
CA VAL A 184 -0.15 -5.26 7.82
C VAL A 184 -1.13 -5.46 6.66
N THR A 185 -0.66 -5.52 5.42
CA THR A 185 -1.55 -5.70 4.27
C THR A 185 -2.23 -7.07 4.27
N SER A 186 -1.57 -8.11 4.76
CA SER A 186 -2.17 -9.46 4.86
C SER A 186 -3.29 -9.55 5.89
N ILE A 187 -3.29 -8.68 6.91
CA ILE A 187 -4.31 -8.64 7.97
C ILE A 187 -5.32 -7.54 7.71
N VAL A 188 -4.83 -6.32 7.48
CA VAL A 188 -5.67 -5.12 7.39
C VAL A 188 -6.47 -5.11 6.09
N SER A 189 -5.86 -5.55 4.96
CA SER A 189 -6.57 -5.52 3.69
C SER A 189 -7.78 -6.45 3.64
N PRO A 190 -7.70 -7.74 4.03
CA PRO A 190 -8.89 -8.60 4.10
C PRO A 190 -9.92 -8.12 5.12
N LEU A 191 -9.47 -7.47 6.21
CA LEU A 191 -10.37 -6.88 7.21
C LEU A 191 -11.14 -5.67 6.65
N ILE A 192 -10.45 -4.79 5.92
CA ILE A 192 -11.07 -3.65 5.25
C ILE A 192 -12.10 -4.13 4.24
N GLU A 193 -11.75 -5.10 3.39
CA GLU A 193 -12.67 -5.64 2.39
C GLU A 193 -13.88 -6.29 3.07
N TRP A 194 -13.66 -7.15 4.08
CA TRP A 194 -14.76 -7.77 4.82
C TRP A 194 -15.66 -6.73 5.49
N TYR A 195 -15.07 -5.71 6.10
CA TYR A 195 -15.83 -4.63 6.72
C TYR A 195 -16.63 -3.84 5.69
N SER A 196 -16.02 -3.55 4.55
CA SER A 196 -16.67 -2.90 3.40
C SER A 196 -17.90 -3.67 2.92
N ASP A 197 -17.75 -4.99 2.72
CA ASP A 197 -18.83 -5.88 2.26
C ASP A 197 -19.99 -6.02 3.25
N ASN A 198 -19.72 -5.78 4.54
CA ASN A 198 -20.73 -5.95 5.61
C ASN A 198 -21.25 -4.61 6.18
N LEU A 199 -20.85 -3.48 5.61
CA LEU A 199 -21.37 -2.17 6.01
C LEU A 199 -22.81 -1.99 5.54
N PRO A 200 -23.65 -1.32 6.34
CA PRO A 200 -24.96 -0.91 5.88
C PRO A 200 -24.88 -0.04 4.61
N PRO A 201 -25.89 -0.09 3.73
CA PRO A 201 -25.96 0.81 2.59
C PRO A 201 -25.75 2.27 3.01
N GLN A 202 -25.03 3.04 2.19
CA GLN A 202 -24.72 4.45 2.44
C GLN A 202 -23.68 4.75 3.56
N SER A 203 -23.10 3.75 4.20
CA SER A 203 -22.11 3.97 5.26
C SER A 203 -20.82 4.62 4.75
N PHE A 204 -20.42 4.31 3.52
CA PHE A 204 -19.29 4.98 2.88
C PHE A 204 -19.59 6.44 2.59
N GLY A 205 -20.81 6.78 2.17
CA GLY A 205 -21.24 8.14 1.93
C GLY A 205 -21.22 8.98 3.21
N THR A 206 -21.75 8.44 4.32
CA THR A 206 -21.69 9.12 5.62
C THR A 206 -20.25 9.29 6.13
N GLY A 207 -19.42 8.27 5.98
CA GLY A 207 -17.99 8.37 6.27
C GLY A 207 -17.28 9.40 5.38
N GLY A 208 -17.64 9.45 4.11
CA GLY A 208 -17.15 10.43 3.14
C GLY A 208 -17.49 11.87 3.52
N VAL A 209 -18.74 12.14 3.87
CA VAL A 209 -19.19 13.45 4.36
C VAL A 209 -18.43 13.85 5.64
N THR A 210 -18.26 12.91 6.57
CA THR A 210 -17.54 13.18 7.82
C THR A 210 -16.06 13.55 7.54
N LEU A 211 -15.38 12.80 6.68
CA LEU A 211 -13.99 13.11 6.28
C LEU A 211 -13.89 14.45 5.56
N PHE A 212 -14.86 14.76 4.70
CA PHE A 212 -14.91 16.04 3.99
C PHE A 212 -15.06 17.22 4.98
N ILE A 213 -15.98 17.10 5.95
CA ILE A 213 -16.16 18.12 6.99
C ILE A 213 -14.88 18.29 7.83
N ILE A 214 -14.26 17.19 8.25
CA ILE A 214 -13.00 17.24 9.01
C ILE A 214 -11.91 17.93 8.20
N GLY A 215 -11.76 17.59 6.93
CA GLY A 215 -10.80 18.22 6.02
C GLY A 215 -11.02 19.72 5.88
N PHE A 216 -12.27 20.12 5.69
CA PHE A 216 -12.68 21.52 5.60
C PHE A 216 -12.37 22.29 6.90
N VAL A 217 -12.71 21.72 8.06
CA VAL A 217 -12.41 22.35 9.36
C VAL A 217 -10.90 22.53 9.55
N ILE A 218 -10.09 21.50 9.26
CA ILE A 218 -8.62 21.59 9.37
C ILE A 218 -8.06 22.69 8.47
N GLN A 219 -8.58 22.83 7.25
CA GLN A 219 -8.14 23.88 6.33
C GLN A 219 -8.59 25.28 6.74
N ALA A 220 -9.69 25.39 7.44
CA ALA A 220 -10.21 26.67 7.95
C ALA A 220 -9.40 27.20 9.14
N ILE A 221 -8.68 26.34 9.90
CA ILE A 221 -7.91 26.74 11.09
C ILE A 221 -6.93 27.87 10.82
N PRO A 222 -6.05 27.83 9.77
CA PRO A 222 -5.14 28.94 9.50
C PRO A 222 -5.84 30.26 9.18
N SER A 223 -6.98 30.19 8.47
CA SER A 223 -7.79 31.37 8.16
C SER A 223 -8.39 32.01 9.41
N PHE A 224 -8.90 31.20 10.32
CA PHE A 224 -9.38 31.70 11.60
C PHE A 224 -8.25 32.30 12.46
N ALA A 225 -7.09 31.64 12.53
CA ALA A 225 -5.94 32.17 13.24
C ALA A 225 -5.52 33.55 12.72
N THR A 226 -5.51 33.75 11.40
CA THR A 226 -5.19 35.04 10.78
C THR A 226 -6.21 36.13 11.14
N ILE A 227 -7.51 35.78 11.20
CA ILE A 227 -8.57 36.72 11.60
C ILE A 227 -8.39 37.13 13.07
N PHE A 228 -8.07 36.20 13.95
CA PHE A 228 -7.85 36.50 15.38
C PHE A 228 -6.57 37.34 15.61
N ASP A 229 -5.51 37.15 14.81
CA ASP A 229 -4.30 37.97 14.89
C ASP A 229 -4.51 39.41 14.37
N MET A 230 -5.41 39.61 13.41
CA MET A 230 -5.78 40.94 12.90
C MET A 230 -6.65 41.77 13.90
N THR A 231 -7.23 41.11 14.89
CA THR A 231 -8.09 41.75 15.91
C THR A 231 -7.34 42.18 17.16
N LYS A 232 -6.00 41.96 17.21
CA LYS A 232 -5.10 42.51 18.25
C LYS A 232 -4.33 43.70 17.72
#